data_80b7c03144a99ecd28adaae946a8a09b
#
_entry.id   80b7c03144a99ecd28adaae946a8a09b
#
_cell.length_a   1.000
_cell.length_b   1.000
_cell.length_c   1.000
_cell.angle_alpha   90.00
_cell.angle_beta   90.00
_cell.angle_gamma   90.00
#
_symmetry.space_group_name_H-M   'P 1'
#
loop_
_entity.id
_entity.type
_entity.pdbx_description
1 polymer ?
#
loop_
_entity_poly.entity_id
_entity_poly.type
_entity_poly.pdbx_seq_one_letter_code
_entity_poly.pdbx_strand_id
1 'polypeptide(L)'
;NSEGKTLEESLSEMTAQKSECSFRLRTHEENKRKIAGFQQELSERRAMSERWAKLNELAGSADGAKFRRIAQGYTLDVLLNYANVQLRQLSRRYRLERVPDTLALQVIDQDMCDEIRTVHSLSGGESFLVSLALALGLSSLSSNRMKVESLFIDEGFGSLDAETLRVAMDALESLRTQGRKIGVISHVQEMTERIPVQIRVNRAGNGRSYLEVI
;
A
#
# COMPACT_ATOMS: atom_id res chain seq x y z
N ASN A 1 77.32 3.73 -61.59
CA ASN A 1 76.06 4.48 -61.47
C ASN A 1 75.70 4.62 -59.95
N SER A 2 76.32 5.63 -59.34
CA SER A 2 76.09 5.95 -57.92
C SER A 2 74.70 6.56 -57.68
N GLU A 3 74.17 7.36 -58.60
CA GLU A 3 72.85 8.00 -58.53
C GLU A 3 71.69 7.01 -58.58
N GLY A 4 71.79 5.89 -59.30
CA GLY A 4 70.76 4.87 -59.36
C GLY A 4 70.60 4.10 -58.00
N LYS A 5 71.70 3.85 -57.30
CA LYS A 5 71.67 3.19 -56.01
C LYS A 5 71.03 4.11 -54.91
N THR A 6 71.39 5.38 -54.93
CA THR A 6 70.77 6.33 -53.97
C THR A 6 69.25 6.54 -54.21
N LEU A 7 68.81 6.49 -55.46
CA LEU A 7 67.39 6.54 -55.76
C LEU A 7 66.65 5.27 -55.33
N GLU A 8 67.23 4.07 -55.53
CA GLU A 8 66.65 2.80 -55.05
C GLU A 8 66.58 2.70 -53.53
N GLU A 9 67.59 3.17 -52.83
CA GLU A 9 67.60 3.26 -51.35
C GLU A 9 66.52 4.25 -50.83
N SER A 10 66.37 5.43 -51.44
CA SER A 10 65.34 6.40 -51.08
C SER A 10 63.92 5.87 -51.35
N LEU A 11 63.75 5.13 -52.45
CA LEU A 11 62.45 4.57 -52.85
C LEU A 11 62.06 3.39 -51.91
N SER A 12 63.05 2.62 -51.47
CA SER A 12 62.87 1.58 -50.44
C SER A 12 62.49 2.17 -49.09
N GLU A 13 63.19 3.25 -48.64
CA GLU A 13 62.82 3.94 -47.40
C GLU A 13 61.40 4.53 -47.46
N MET A 14 61.03 5.22 -48.55
CA MET A 14 59.67 5.79 -48.70
C MET A 14 58.62 4.71 -48.73
N THR A 15 58.85 3.56 -49.36
CA THR A 15 57.91 2.43 -49.37
C THR A 15 57.76 1.79 -47.99
N ALA A 16 58.83 1.70 -47.22
CA ALA A 16 58.81 1.22 -45.82
C ALA A 16 57.98 2.18 -44.95
N GLN A 17 58.26 3.50 -45.03
CA GLN A 17 57.50 4.51 -44.32
C GLN A 17 56.02 4.56 -44.69
N LYS A 18 55.64 4.39 -45.95
CA LYS A 18 54.30 4.29 -46.45
C LYS A 18 53.61 3.05 -45.86
N SER A 19 54.28 1.90 -45.83
CA SER A 19 53.77 0.68 -45.26
C SER A 19 53.48 0.84 -43.74
N GLU A 20 54.42 1.42 -43.02
CA GLU A 20 54.28 1.69 -41.58
C GLU A 20 53.13 2.66 -41.29
N CYS A 21 53.00 3.73 -42.03
CA CYS A 21 51.90 4.68 -41.91
C CYS A 21 50.52 4.00 -42.22
N SER A 22 50.45 3.22 -43.25
CA SER A 22 49.21 2.49 -43.59
C SER A 22 48.82 1.47 -42.54
N PHE A 23 49.80 0.75 -41.97
CA PHE A 23 49.53 -0.15 -40.83
C PHE A 23 49.05 0.59 -39.59
N ARG A 24 49.69 1.73 -39.25
CA ARG A 24 49.26 2.56 -38.12
C ARG A 24 47.83 3.10 -38.32
N LEU A 25 47.49 3.59 -39.50
CA LEU A 25 46.17 4.05 -39.87
C LEU A 25 45.12 2.94 -39.71
N ARG A 26 45.38 1.77 -40.23
CA ARG A 26 44.48 0.62 -40.11
C ARG A 26 44.25 0.21 -38.68
N THR A 27 45.30 0.12 -37.88
CA THR A 27 45.22 -0.19 -36.46
C THR A 27 44.43 0.90 -35.71
N HIS A 28 44.64 2.18 -36.05
CA HIS A 28 43.88 3.27 -35.48
C HIS A 28 42.37 3.19 -35.79
N GLU A 29 42.00 2.89 -37.04
CA GLU A 29 40.62 2.74 -37.44
C GLU A 29 39.94 1.55 -36.73
N GLU A 30 40.63 0.44 -36.62
CA GLU A 30 40.14 -0.73 -35.87
C GLU A 30 39.92 -0.40 -34.39
N ASN A 31 40.88 0.27 -33.74
CA ASN A 31 40.77 0.71 -32.36
C ASN A 31 39.63 1.73 -32.17
N LYS A 32 39.47 2.66 -33.12
CA LYS A 32 38.38 3.64 -33.08
C LYS A 32 37.00 2.99 -33.16
N ARG A 33 36.85 1.93 -34.00
CA ARG A 33 35.60 1.14 -34.08
C ARG A 33 35.33 0.38 -32.77
N LYS A 34 36.37 -0.23 -32.16
CA LYS A 34 36.24 -0.91 -30.86
C LYS A 34 35.83 0.05 -29.76
N ILE A 35 36.47 1.24 -29.71
CA ILE A 35 36.15 2.27 -28.72
C ILE A 35 34.71 2.78 -28.90
N ALA A 36 34.25 2.99 -30.13
CA ALA A 36 32.88 3.41 -30.39
C ALA A 36 31.87 2.35 -29.89
N GLY A 37 32.12 1.06 -30.09
CA GLY A 37 31.29 -0.02 -29.58
C GLY A 37 31.24 -0.03 -28.03
N PHE A 38 32.41 0.12 -27.38
CA PHE A 38 32.48 0.19 -25.93
C PHE A 38 31.81 1.45 -25.35
N GLN A 39 31.89 2.58 -26.04
CA GLN A 39 31.20 3.81 -25.63
C GLN A 39 29.71 3.65 -25.66
N GLN A 40 29.15 2.99 -26.69
CA GLN A 40 27.73 2.71 -26.75
C GLN A 40 27.28 1.80 -25.59
N GLU A 41 27.98 0.68 -25.39
CA GLU A 41 27.68 -0.23 -24.29
C GLU A 41 27.79 0.46 -22.92
N LEU A 42 28.79 1.30 -22.74
CA LEU A 42 28.98 2.07 -21.50
C LEU A 42 27.81 3.03 -21.26
N SER A 43 27.33 3.71 -22.32
CA SER A 43 26.19 4.64 -22.23
C SER A 43 24.91 3.91 -21.85
N GLU A 44 24.65 2.75 -22.44
CA GLU A 44 23.48 1.91 -22.10
C GLU A 44 23.53 1.40 -20.66
N ARG A 45 24.70 0.92 -20.22
CA ARG A 45 24.89 0.48 -18.83
C ARG A 45 24.78 1.62 -17.82
N ARG A 46 25.26 2.81 -18.15
CA ARG A 46 25.09 4.01 -17.31
C ARG A 46 23.63 4.39 -17.17
N ALA A 47 22.89 4.45 -18.28
CA ALA A 47 21.47 4.76 -18.25
C ALA A 47 20.67 3.75 -17.41
N MET A 48 21.01 2.47 -17.48
CA MET A 48 20.42 1.43 -16.64
C MET A 48 20.79 1.63 -15.16
N SER A 49 22.05 1.88 -14.85
CA SER A 49 22.53 2.14 -13.49
C SER A 49 21.84 3.36 -12.86
N GLU A 50 21.69 4.44 -13.62
CA GLU A 50 20.99 5.64 -13.15
C GLU A 50 19.51 5.37 -12.84
N ARG A 51 18.82 4.55 -13.65
CA ARG A 51 17.45 4.13 -13.35
C ARG A 51 17.36 3.34 -12.04
N TRP A 52 18.27 2.40 -11.84
CA TRP A 52 18.32 1.62 -10.61
C TRP A 52 18.71 2.48 -9.39
N ALA A 53 19.61 3.43 -9.57
CA ALA A 53 19.97 4.38 -8.51
C ALA A 53 18.76 5.22 -8.07
N LYS A 54 17.98 5.75 -9.04
CA LYS A 54 16.74 6.49 -8.74
C LYS A 54 15.70 5.62 -8.02
N LEU A 55 15.50 4.39 -8.47
CA LEU A 55 14.59 3.46 -7.80
C LEU A 55 15.05 3.15 -6.37
N ASN A 56 16.35 2.96 -6.18
CA ASN A 56 16.92 2.72 -4.87
C ASN A 56 16.82 3.96 -3.96
N GLU A 57 16.96 5.16 -4.48
CA GLU A 57 16.75 6.41 -3.73
C GLU A 57 15.28 6.54 -3.26
N LEU A 58 14.32 6.23 -4.13
CA LEU A 58 12.89 6.35 -3.83
C LEU A 58 12.41 5.26 -2.86
N ALA A 59 12.78 4.02 -3.06
CA ALA A 59 12.19 2.86 -2.37
C ALA A 59 13.22 1.98 -1.64
N GLY A 60 14.53 2.17 -1.88
CA GLY A 60 15.58 1.35 -1.29
C GLY A 60 15.88 1.72 0.15
N SER A 61 16.15 0.69 0.95
CA SER A 61 16.79 0.78 2.26
C SER A 61 17.48 -0.55 2.54
N ALA A 62 18.53 -0.55 3.38
CA ALA A 62 19.32 -1.76 3.67
C ALA A 62 18.46 -2.91 4.23
N ASP A 63 17.40 -2.58 4.98
CA ASP A 63 16.46 -3.51 5.64
C ASP A 63 15.13 -3.68 4.90
N GLY A 64 14.95 -3.03 3.75
CA GLY A 64 13.69 -3.01 3.00
C GLY A 64 12.54 -2.25 3.67
N ALA A 65 12.79 -1.55 4.79
CA ALA A 65 11.76 -0.88 5.57
C ALA A 65 11.08 0.24 4.78
N LYS A 66 11.83 0.98 3.96
CA LYS A 66 11.28 2.08 3.15
C LYS A 66 10.25 1.57 2.14
N PHE A 67 10.59 0.53 1.37
CA PHE A 67 9.67 -0.09 0.41
C PHE A 67 8.43 -0.67 1.10
N ARG A 68 8.63 -1.37 2.23
CA ARG A 68 7.53 -1.95 3.02
C ARG A 68 6.56 -0.87 3.50
N ARG A 69 7.08 0.26 4.00
CA ARG A 69 6.25 1.40 4.45
C ARG A 69 5.42 1.99 3.31
N ILE A 70 6.01 2.15 2.12
CA ILE A 70 5.29 2.64 0.93
C ILE A 70 4.17 1.66 0.56
N ALA A 71 4.45 0.37 0.48
CA ALA A 71 3.47 -0.66 0.15
C ALA A 71 2.34 -0.74 1.18
N GLN A 72 2.68 -0.70 2.48
CA GLN A 72 1.71 -0.67 3.56
C GLN A 72 0.85 0.59 3.54
N GLY A 73 1.47 1.76 3.27
CA GLY A 73 0.75 3.02 3.12
C GLY A 73 -0.28 2.96 2.01
N TYR A 74 0.09 2.46 0.84
CA TYR A 74 -0.84 2.27 -0.27
C TYR A 74 -1.99 1.32 0.07
N THR A 75 -1.68 0.19 0.71
CA THR A 75 -2.71 -0.75 1.16
C THR A 75 -3.67 -0.12 2.17
N LEU A 76 -3.14 0.69 3.09
CA LEU A 76 -3.94 1.41 4.06
C LEU A 76 -4.83 2.46 3.39
N ASP A 77 -4.32 3.22 2.42
CA ASP A 77 -5.11 4.20 1.67
C ASP A 77 -6.28 3.53 0.93
N VAL A 78 -6.07 2.36 0.34
CA VAL A 78 -7.14 1.57 -0.29
C VAL A 78 -8.17 1.11 0.75
N LEU A 79 -7.72 0.61 1.92
CA LEU A 79 -8.60 0.25 3.02
C LEU A 79 -9.44 1.44 3.49
N LEU A 80 -8.82 2.60 3.67
CA LEU A 80 -9.52 3.83 4.10
C LEU A 80 -10.57 4.29 3.11
N ASN A 81 -10.34 4.11 1.80
CA ASN A 81 -11.36 4.39 0.79
C ASN A 81 -12.60 3.51 0.98
N TYR A 82 -12.44 2.20 1.20
CA TYR A 82 -13.56 1.31 1.50
C TYR A 82 -14.22 1.66 2.84
N ALA A 83 -13.43 1.93 3.87
CA ALA A 83 -13.94 2.34 5.19
C ALA A 83 -14.74 3.64 5.12
N ASN A 84 -14.29 4.64 4.37
CA ASN A 84 -15.00 5.90 4.19
C ASN A 84 -16.34 5.74 3.46
N VAL A 85 -16.47 4.75 2.57
CA VAL A 85 -17.77 4.41 1.96
C VAL A 85 -18.75 3.93 3.04
N GLN A 86 -18.30 3.07 3.95
CA GLN A 86 -19.11 2.58 5.06
C GLN A 86 -19.37 3.69 6.10
N LEU A 87 -18.34 4.45 6.44
CA LEU A 87 -18.44 5.53 7.42
C LEU A 87 -19.46 6.59 7.04
N ARG A 88 -19.57 6.95 5.76
CA ARG A 88 -20.60 7.88 5.26
C ARG A 88 -22.04 7.41 5.49
N GLN A 89 -22.25 6.09 5.59
CA GLN A 89 -23.57 5.52 5.93
C GLN A 89 -23.84 5.58 7.43
N LEU A 90 -22.79 5.44 8.26
CA LEU A 90 -22.86 5.48 9.71
C LEU A 90 -22.86 6.90 10.27
N SER A 91 -22.01 7.75 9.73
CA SER A 91 -21.87 9.15 10.11
C SER A 91 -21.29 9.96 8.94
N ARG A 92 -21.98 11.01 8.54
CA ARG A 92 -21.50 11.92 7.50
C ARG A 92 -20.47 12.92 8.01
N ARG A 93 -20.36 13.04 9.33
CA ARG A 93 -19.49 14.01 9.98
C ARG A 93 -18.02 13.70 9.81
N TYR A 94 -17.63 12.41 9.74
CA TYR A 94 -16.24 12.01 9.81
C TYR A 94 -15.74 11.41 8.49
N ARG A 95 -14.48 11.74 8.16
CA ARG A 95 -13.72 11.11 7.08
C ARG A 95 -12.36 10.68 7.62
N LEU A 96 -11.95 9.47 7.30
CA LEU A 96 -10.67 8.92 7.70
C LEU A 96 -9.61 9.21 6.65
N GLU A 97 -8.44 9.64 7.09
CA GLU A 97 -7.25 9.80 6.26
C GLU A 97 -6.02 9.25 6.95
N ARG A 98 -5.03 8.90 6.17
CA ARG A 98 -3.71 8.55 6.67
C ARG A 98 -2.87 9.81 6.84
N VAL A 99 -2.14 9.91 7.94
CA VAL A 99 -1.15 10.98 8.11
C VAL A 99 -0.03 10.77 7.06
N PRO A 100 0.31 11.78 6.25
CA PRO A 100 1.36 11.66 5.23
C PRO A 100 2.63 11.03 5.77
N ASP A 101 3.26 10.19 4.97
CA ASP A 101 4.52 9.49 5.26
C ASP A 101 4.54 8.59 6.50
N THR A 102 3.38 8.32 7.09
CA THR A 102 3.20 7.45 8.26
C THR A 102 2.15 6.39 8.00
N LEU A 103 1.93 5.49 8.96
CA LEU A 103 0.79 4.56 9.01
C LEU A 103 -0.25 4.99 10.06
N ALA A 104 -0.10 6.17 10.62
CA ALA A 104 -1.06 6.71 11.57
C ALA A 104 -2.32 7.20 10.85
N LEU A 105 -3.44 7.13 11.56
CA LEU A 105 -4.74 7.61 11.08
C LEU A 105 -5.08 8.96 11.70
N GLN A 106 -5.75 9.78 10.92
CA GLN A 106 -6.39 11.01 11.34
C GLN A 106 -7.84 11.03 10.89
N VAL A 107 -8.64 11.83 11.58
CA VAL A 107 -10.06 12.01 11.29
C VAL A 107 -10.27 13.46 10.89
N ILE A 108 -11.01 13.66 9.81
CA ILE A 108 -11.47 14.98 9.36
C ILE A 108 -12.90 15.14 9.82
N ASP A 109 -13.14 16.18 10.62
CA ASP A 109 -14.46 16.55 11.15
C ASP A 109 -15.10 17.56 10.17
N GLN A 110 -15.99 17.08 9.32
CA GLN A 110 -16.63 17.88 8.27
C GLN A 110 -17.60 18.92 8.82
N ASP A 111 -18.16 18.70 10.01
CA ASP A 111 -19.03 19.67 10.67
C ASP A 111 -18.24 20.80 11.34
N MET A 112 -16.94 20.60 11.52
CA MET A 112 -16.01 21.59 12.08
C MET A 112 -15.08 22.17 11.00
N CYS A 113 -15.62 22.48 9.82
CA CYS A 113 -14.87 23.05 8.69
C CYS A 113 -13.64 22.23 8.26
N ASP A 114 -13.79 20.91 8.19
CA ASP A 114 -12.72 19.95 7.85
C ASP A 114 -11.54 19.99 8.85
N GLU A 115 -11.81 20.23 10.12
CA GLU A 115 -10.78 20.19 11.15
C GLU A 115 -10.15 18.81 11.23
N ILE A 116 -8.80 18.80 11.23
CA ILE A 116 -8.03 17.55 11.35
C ILE A 116 -7.84 17.20 12.83
N ARG A 117 -8.34 16.03 13.21
CA ARG A 117 -8.27 15.51 14.58
C ARG A 117 -7.54 14.19 14.63
N THR A 118 -6.90 13.90 15.74
CA THR A 118 -6.34 12.56 15.99
C THR A 118 -7.46 11.57 16.33
N VAL A 119 -7.29 10.31 15.99
CA VAL A 119 -8.26 9.25 16.37
C VAL A 119 -8.43 9.11 17.89
N HIS A 120 -7.44 9.55 18.66
CA HIS A 120 -7.48 9.51 20.12
C HIS A 120 -8.37 10.61 20.75
N SER A 121 -8.78 11.61 19.97
CA SER A 121 -9.67 12.68 20.44
C SER A 121 -11.16 12.35 20.26
N LEU A 122 -11.46 11.20 19.68
CA LEU A 122 -12.82 10.74 19.46
C LEU A 122 -13.47 10.28 20.77
N SER A 123 -14.75 10.55 20.94
CA SER A 123 -15.57 9.96 22.01
C SER A 123 -15.71 8.45 21.82
N GLY A 124 -16.19 7.75 22.85
CA GLY A 124 -16.40 6.29 22.75
C GLY A 124 -17.32 5.89 21.61
N GLY A 125 -18.42 6.59 21.41
CA GLY A 125 -19.36 6.36 20.31
C GLY A 125 -18.77 6.65 18.94
N GLU A 126 -18.07 7.77 18.78
CA GLU A 126 -17.39 8.13 17.55
C GLU A 126 -16.29 7.11 17.18
N SER A 127 -15.50 6.69 18.17
CA SER A 127 -14.47 5.67 18.01
C SER A 127 -15.04 4.32 17.60
N PHE A 128 -16.21 3.96 18.15
CA PHE A 128 -16.92 2.74 17.74
C PHE A 128 -17.35 2.80 16.27
N LEU A 129 -17.98 3.90 15.82
CA LEU A 129 -18.41 4.05 14.43
C LEU A 129 -17.23 3.98 13.45
N VAL A 130 -16.12 4.63 13.80
CA VAL A 130 -14.88 4.57 13.01
C VAL A 130 -14.31 3.15 12.95
N SER A 131 -14.28 2.45 14.09
CA SER A 131 -13.80 1.07 14.17
C SER A 131 -14.68 0.12 13.37
N LEU A 132 -15.99 0.28 13.46
CA LEU A 132 -16.97 -0.47 12.67
C LEU A 132 -16.77 -0.22 11.17
N ALA A 133 -16.62 1.03 10.77
CA ALA A 133 -16.38 1.39 9.36
C ALA A 133 -15.08 0.78 8.82
N LEU A 134 -14.01 0.74 9.63
CA LEU A 134 -12.74 0.09 9.27
C LEU A 134 -12.92 -1.42 9.11
N ALA A 135 -13.62 -2.08 10.03
CA ALA A 135 -13.89 -3.52 9.97
C ALA A 135 -14.70 -3.87 8.71
N LEU A 136 -15.72 -3.06 8.38
CA LEU A 136 -16.54 -3.23 7.18
C LEU A 136 -15.73 -2.94 5.90
N GLY A 137 -14.87 -1.94 5.91
CA GLY A 137 -13.95 -1.62 4.84
C GLY A 137 -12.99 -2.78 4.56
N LEU A 138 -12.40 -3.36 5.61
CA LEU A 138 -11.53 -4.52 5.50
C LEU A 138 -12.27 -5.74 4.93
N SER A 139 -13.49 -5.99 5.39
CA SER A 139 -14.35 -7.04 4.85
C SER A 139 -14.65 -6.84 3.36
N SER A 140 -14.84 -5.59 2.93
CA SER A 140 -15.09 -5.24 1.53
C SER A 140 -13.83 -5.38 0.67
N LEU A 141 -12.66 -5.02 1.19
CA LEU A 141 -11.37 -5.19 0.52
C LEU A 141 -11.07 -6.67 0.23
N SER A 142 -11.40 -7.55 1.17
CA SER A 142 -11.20 -8.99 1.05
C SER A 142 -12.18 -9.66 0.08
N SER A 143 -13.31 -9.05 -0.24
CA SER A 143 -14.41 -9.66 -0.99
C SER A 143 -14.06 -10.04 -2.45
N ASN A 144 -13.02 -9.45 -3.03
CA ASN A 144 -12.56 -9.81 -4.38
C ASN A 144 -11.78 -11.14 -4.45
N ARG A 145 -11.29 -11.66 -3.31
CA ARG A 145 -10.54 -12.92 -3.22
C ARG A 145 -11.10 -13.92 -2.21
N MET A 146 -11.70 -13.44 -1.11
CA MET A 146 -12.35 -14.26 -0.08
C MET A 146 -13.60 -13.52 0.40
N LYS A 147 -14.76 -14.15 0.31
CA LYS A 147 -15.97 -13.60 0.91
C LYS A 147 -15.88 -13.77 2.43
N VAL A 148 -15.80 -12.67 3.15
CA VAL A 148 -16.02 -12.66 4.60
C VAL A 148 -17.53 -12.82 4.83
N GLU A 149 -17.94 -14.02 5.14
CA GLU A 149 -19.37 -14.35 5.30
C GLU A 149 -19.86 -14.06 6.72
N SER A 150 -18.97 -14.02 7.71
CA SER A 150 -19.34 -13.85 9.11
C SER A 150 -18.55 -12.73 9.74
N LEU A 151 -19.24 -11.86 10.47
CA LEU A 151 -18.68 -10.77 11.27
C LEU A 151 -19.11 -10.97 12.72
N PHE A 152 -18.15 -11.00 13.65
CA PHE A 152 -18.43 -11.04 15.08
C PHE A 152 -17.95 -9.73 15.71
N ILE A 153 -18.83 -9.09 16.46
CA ILE A 153 -18.56 -7.85 17.18
C ILE A 153 -18.70 -8.15 18.67
N ASP A 154 -17.62 -7.96 19.39
CA ASP A 154 -17.55 -8.19 20.82
C ASP A 154 -17.61 -6.86 21.55
N GLU A 155 -18.74 -6.57 22.16
CA GLU A 155 -19.06 -5.35 22.90
C GLU A 155 -18.90 -4.04 22.11
N GLY A 156 -18.76 -2.88 22.79
CA GLY A 156 -18.60 -1.56 22.22
C GLY A 156 -19.89 -0.75 22.06
N PHE A 157 -21.05 -1.40 22.11
CA PHE A 157 -22.36 -0.72 21.97
C PHE A 157 -22.81 0.02 23.25
N GLY A 158 -22.28 -0.35 24.40
CA GLY A 158 -22.65 0.28 25.69
C GLY A 158 -22.21 1.74 25.85
N SER A 159 -21.31 2.23 24.99
CA SER A 159 -20.85 3.61 24.96
C SER A 159 -21.64 4.51 23.99
N LEU A 160 -22.60 3.95 23.26
CA LEU A 160 -23.41 4.65 22.27
C LEU A 160 -24.64 5.27 22.93
N ASP A 161 -25.00 6.47 22.46
CA ASP A 161 -26.32 7.00 22.68
C ASP A 161 -27.38 6.27 21.83
N ALA A 162 -28.64 6.42 22.13
CA ALA A 162 -29.74 5.69 21.47
C ALA A 162 -29.80 5.97 19.96
N GLU A 163 -29.45 7.17 19.50
CA GLU A 163 -29.46 7.51 18.08
C GLU A 163 -28.32 6.82 17.32
N THR A 164 -27.11 6.91 17.87
CA THR A 164 -25.92 6.25 17.33
C THR A 164 -26.07 4.72 17.34
N LEU A 165 -26.64 4.15 18.40
CA LEU A 165 -26.96 2.73 18.48
C LEU A 165 -27.93 2.30 17.38
N ARG A 166 -28.97 3.09 17.12
CA ARG A 166 -29.93 2.81 16.05
C ARG A 166 -29.22 2.80 14.68
N VAL A 167 -28.39 3.80 14.39
CA VAL A 167 -27.64 3.89 13.12
C VAL A 167 -26.71 2.70 12.95
N ALA A 168 -26.02 2.30 14.02
CA ALA A 168 -25.12 1.13 13.99
C ALA A 168 -25.90 -0.16 13.70
N MET A 169 -27.06 -0.36 14.36
CA MET A 169 -27.92 -1.53 14.14
C MET A 169 -28.47 -1.58 12.73
N ASP A 170 -28.93 -0.44 12.18
CA ASP A 170 -29.44 -0.37 10.80
C ASP A 170 -28.35 -0.73 9.77
N ALA A 171 -27.10 -0.32 10.03
CA ALA A 171 -25.96 -0.71 9.20
C ALA A 171 -25.67 -2.23 9.28
N LEU A 172 -25.71 -2.81 10.47
CA LEU A 172 -25.55 -4.27 10.64
C LEU A 172 -26.68 -5.04 9.94
N GLU A 173 -27.90 -4.56 10.03
CA GLU A 173 -29.02 -5.17 9.32
C GLU A 173 -28.85 -5.10 7.80
N SER A 174 -28.37 -3.97 7.26
CA SER A 174 -28.04 -3.84 5.85
C SER A 174 -27.01 -4.87 5.40
N LEU A 175 -26.01 -5.19 6.22
CA LEU A 175 -25.02 -6.23 5.92
C LEU A 175 -25.64 -7.63 5.93
N ARG A 176 -26.57 -7.89 6.84
CA ARG A 176 -27.32 -9.15 6.90
C ARG A 176 -28.14 -9.35 5.63
N THR A 177 -28.79 -8.31 5.13
CA THR A 177 -29.57 -8.37 3.87
C THR A 177 -28.67 -8.63 2.65
N GLN A 178 -27.38 -8.30 2.73
CA GLN A 178 -26.36 -8.62 1.72
C GLN A 178 -25.84 -10.07 1.83
N GLY A 179 -26.44 -10.89 2.70
CA GLY A 179 -26.12 -12.31 2.87
C GLY A 179 -24.98 -12.60 3.85
N ARG A 180 -24.57 -11.64 4.69
CA ARG A 180 -23.55 -11.84 5.73
C ARG A 180 -24.19 -12.32 7.02
N LYS A 181 -23.50 -13.21 7.75
CA LYS A 181 -23.85 -13.62 9.10
C LYS A 181 -23.20 -12.66 10.09
N ILE A 182 -24.00 -12.11 11.00
CA ILE A 182 -23.52 -11.17 12.02
C ILE A 182 -23.81 -11.74 13.38
N GLY A 183 -22.79 -11.90 14.19
CA GLY A 183 -22.86 -12.23 15.60
C GLY A 183 -22.46 -11.02 16.43
N VAL A 184 -23.24 -10.70 17.44
CA VAL A 184 -22.95 -9.61 18.36
C VAL A 184 -22.97 -10.13 19.78
N ILE A 185 -21.93 -9.83 20.54
CA ILE A 185 -21.86 -10.05 21.98
C ILE A 185 -22.12 -8.71 22.65
N SER A 186 -23.18 -8.59 23.39
CA SER A 186 -23.56 -7.35 24.07
C SER A 186 -24.42 -7.62 25.30
N HIS A 187 -24.36 -6.70 26.25
CA HIS A 187 -25.23 -6.67 27.41
C HIS A 187 -26.29 -5.53 27.30
N VAL A 188 -26.35 -4.85 26.16
CA VAL A 188 -27.30 -3.74 25.92
C VAL A 188 -28.68 -4.30 25.64
N GLN A 189 -29.65 -3.94 26.45
CA GLN A 189 -31.02 -4.49 26.39
C GLN A 189 -31.73 -4.13 25.06
N GLU A 190 -31.56 -2.93 24.57
CA GLU A 190 -32.14 -2.46 23.30
C GLU A 190 -31.74 -3.31 22.09
N MET A 191 -30.55 -3.91 22.13
CA MET A 191 -30.10 -4.83 21.09
C MET A 191 -30.83 -6.17 21.14
N THR A 192 -31.14 -6.66 22.33
CA THR A 192 -31.87 -7.94 22.50
C THR A 192 -33.28 -7.87 21.96
N GLU A 193 -33.90 -6.68 21.95
CA GLU A 193 -35.25 -6.48 21.38
C GLU A 193 -35.26 -6.49 19.84
N ARG A 194 -34.15 -6.10 19.20
CA ARG A 194 -34.03 -6.01 17.75
C ARG A 194 -33.46 -7.27 17.08
N ILE A 195 -32.73 -8.10 17.84
CA ILE A 195 -32.12 -9.32 17.29
C ILE A 195 -32.98 -10.52 17.55
N PRO A 196 -33.52 -11.17 16.51
CA PRO A 196 -34.54 -12.24 16.67
C PRO A 196 -33.98 -13.57 17.17
N VAL A 197 -32.69 -13.84 17.03
CA VAL A 197 -32.05 -15.07 17.48
C VAL A 197 -30.97 -14.73 18.51
N GLN A 198 -31.11 -15.30 19.71
CA GLN A 198 -30.23 -15.01 20.83
C GLN A 198 -29.69 -16.27 21.43
N ILE A 199 -28.43 -16.24 21.82
CA ILE A 199 -27.77 -17.26 22.63
C ILE A 199 -27.57 -16.70 24.03
N ARG A 200 -28.40 -17.06 24.97
CA ARG A 200 -28.29 -16.60 26.36
C ARG A 200 -27.36 -17.51 27.16
N VAL A 201 -26.47 -16.88 27.91
CA VAL A 201 -25.58 -17.56 28.85
C VAL A 201 -26.14 -17.39 30.25
N ASN A 202 -26.81 -18.41 30.76
CA ASN A 202 -27.42 -18.42 32.08
C ASN A 202 -26.47 -19.02 33.12
N ARG A 203 -26.24 -18.33 34.23
CA ARG A 203 -25.44 -18.86 35.34
C ARG A 203 -26.29 -19.78 36.22
N ALA A 204 -25.84 -21.00 36.38
CA ALA A 204 -26.52 -22.03 37.21
C ALA A 204 -25.74 -22.18 38.50
N GLY A 205 -25.50 -21.36 39.38
CA GLY A 205 -24.76 -21.54 40.63
C GLY A 205 -23.55 -22.49 40.56
N ASN A 206 -22.72 -22.56 41.53
CA ASN A 206 -21.53 -23.44 41.61
C ASN A 206 -20.52 -23.33 40.46
N GLY A 207 -20.41 -22.16 39.82
CA GLY A 207 -19.45 -21.89 38.72
C GLY A 207 -19.83 -22.54 37.37
N ARG A 208 -21.03 -23.12 37.26
CA ARG A 208 -21.54 -23.66 35.99
C ARG A 208 -22.44 -22.66 35.27
N SER A 209 -22.45 -22.74 33.94
CA SER A 209 -23.36 -21.98 33.09
C SER A 209 -23.99 -22.92 32.07
N TYR A 210 -25.17 -22.58 31.57
CA TYR A 210 -25.81 -23.26 30.46
C TYR A 210 -26.20 -22.26 29.37
N LEU A 211 -26.27 -22.74 28.16
CA LEU A 211 -26.65 -21.96 26.99
C LEU A 211 -28.10 -22.25 26.64
N GLU A 212 -28.82 -21.20 26.28
CA GLU A 212 -30.19 -21.28 25.81
C GLU A 212 -30.29 -20.49 24.49
N VAL A 213 -30.86 -21.09 23.46
CA VAL A 213 -31.12 -20.43 22.16
C VAL A 213 -32.60 -20.06 22.14
N ILE A 214 -32.85 -18.77 21.92
CA ILE A 214 -34.18 -18.19 21.88
C ILE A 214 -34.42 -17.56 20.52
#